data_fb79b628d8673826216785df1afba8cd
#
_entry.id   fb79b628d8673826216785df1afba8cd
#
_cell.length_a   1.000
_cell.length_b   1.000
_cell.length_c   1.000
_cell.angle_alpha   90.00
_cell.angle_beta   90.00
_cell.angle_gamma   90.00
#
_symmetry.space_group_name_H-M   'P 1'
#
loop_
_entity.id
_entity.type
_entity.pdbx_description
1 polymer ?
#
loop_
_entity_poly.entity_id
_entity_poly.type
_entity_poly.pdbx_seq_one_letter_code
_entity_poly.pdbx_strand_id
1 'polypeptide(L)'
;MLPLDYSAIERILPHRYPFLLVDRIIEFEPDKRIVGIKNVATNEPYLSRPVNGARPSLPPTILTEAVAQVGAILILAKPEHKDQLIFFRGMERVRFRAPVHPGDVVVIEATVKRLRSRMGVLAGQATVNGKVVINGTMTFALGSE
;
A
#
# COMPACT_ATOMS: atom_id res chain seq x y z
N MET A 1 5.68 13.56 12.42
CA MET A 1 6.79 12.86 13.03
C MET A 1 7.16 11.62 12.22
N LEU A 2 7.98 11.84 11.23
CA LEU A 2 8.43 10.80 10.33
C LEU A 2 9.80 10.27 10.73
N PRO A 3 10.10 9.01 10.44
CA PRO A 3 9.20 8.07 9.78
C PRO A 3 8.14 7.52 10.76
N LEU A 4 6.98 7.12 10.23
CA LEU A 4 6.05 6.32 11.01
C LEU A 4 6.55 4.89 11.01
N ASP A 5 6.80 4.38 12.20
CA ASP A 5 7.24 3.01 12.39
C ASP A 5 6.06 2.02 12.38
N TYR A 6 6.38 0.75 12.50
CA TYR A 6 5.39 -0.33 12.53
C TYR A 6 4.31 -0.12 13.60
N SER A 7 4.70 0.32 14.80
CA SER A 7 3.74 0.56 15.90
C SER A 7 2.76 1.67 15.56
N ALA A 8 3.24 2.75 14.93
CA ALA A 8 2.38 3.84 14.50
C ALA A 8 1.41 3.38 13.41
N ILE A 9 1.88 2.58 12.47
CA ILE A 9 1.04 2.02 11.40
C ILE A 9 -0.05 1.12 11.99
N GLU A 10 0.27 0.27 12.97
CA GLU A 10 -0.72 -0.58 13.63
C GLU A 10 -1.84 0.21 14.34
N ARG A 11 -1.53 1.41 14.82
CA ARG A 11 -2.56 2.28 15.43
C ARG A 11 -3.49 2.91 14.40
N ILE A 12 -3.07 2.95 13.13
CA ILE A 12 -3.84 3.57 12.04
C ILE A 12 -4.62 2.52 11.26
N LEU A 13 -3.96 1.41 10.88
CA LEU A 13 -4.57 0.33 10.10
C LEU A 13 -5.10 -0.77 11.00
N PRO A 14 -6.26 -1.37 10.69
CA PRO A 14 -6.76 -2.55 11.41
C PRO A 14 -6.01 -3.83 11.06
N HIS A 15 -5.29 -3.85 9.95
CA HIS A 15 -4.56 -5.02 9.46
C HIS A 15 -3.51 -5.48 10.48
N ARG A 16 -3.30 -6.79 10.55
CA ARG A 16 -2.31 -7.42 11.44
C ARG A 16 -1.57 -8.54 10.69
N TYR A 17 -0.45 -8.95 11.26
CA TYR A 17 0.31 -10.08 10.73
C TYR A 17 -0.63 -11.28 10.45
N PRO A 18 -0.53 -11.96 9.32
CA PRO A 18 0.48 -11.77 8.27
C PRO A 18 0.06 -10.82 7.14
N PHE A 19 -1.00 -10.04 7.29
CA PHE A 19 -1.57 -9.21 6.24
C PHE A 19 -1.34 -7.70 6.43
N LEU A 20 -0.50 -7.30 7.37
CA LEU A 20 0.00 -5.93 7.42
C LEU A 20 1.26 -5.86 6.56
N LEU A 21 1.15 -5.21 5.41
CA LEU A 21 2.14 -5.29 4.34
C LEU A 21 3.03 -4.05 4.23
N VAL A 22 2.89 -3.09 5.14
CA VAL A 22 3.64 -1.83 5.12
C VAL A 22 4.60 -1.82 6.30
N ASP A 23 5.89 -1.61 6.03
CA ASP A 23 6.91 -1.64 7.08
C ASP A 23 7.12 -0.29 7.75
N ARG A 24 7.06 0.80 6.97
CA ARG A 24 7.19 2.16 7.51
C ARG A 24 6.72 3.20 6.49
N ILE A 25 6.41 4.39 6.97
CA ILE A 25 6.07 5.55 6.15
C ILE A 25 7.24 6.53 6.24
N ILE A 26 7.76 6.94 5.11
CA ILE A 26 8.95 7.81 5.03
C ILE A 26 8.64 9.24 4.59
N GLU A 27 7.51 9.45 3.91
CA GLU A 27 7.04 10.79 3.55
C GLU A 27 5.52 10.85 3.73
N PHE A 28 5.04 11.97 4.23
CA PHE A 28 3.62 12.15 4.48
C PHE A 28 3.26 13.63 4.32
N GLU A 29 2.34 13.90 3.41
CA GLU A 29 1.79 15.22 3.18
C GLU A 29 0.27 15.12 3.26
N PRO A 30 -0.34 15.58 4.36
CA PRO A 30 -1.78 15.41 4.59
C PRO A 30 -2.63 15.85 3.41
N ASP A 31 -3.63 15.03 3.06
CA ASP A 31 -4.56 15.24 1.96
C ASP A 31 -3.93 15.25 0.56
N LYS A 32 -2.63 15.01 0.44
CA LYS A 32 -1.92 15.07 -0.85
C LYS A 32 -1.22 13.79 -1.23
N ARG A 33 -0.22 13.36 -0.45
CA ARG A 33 0.57 12.19 -0.82
C ARG A 33 1.23 11.53 0.38
N ILE A 34 1.58 10.29 0.18
CA ILE A 34 2.28 9.46 1.17
C ILE A 34 3.26 8.56 0.44
N VAL A 35 4.40 8.29 1.08
CA VAL A 35 5.36 7.31 0.59
C VAL A 35 5.65 6.31 1.70
N GLY A 36 5.45 5.03 1.39
CA GLY A 36 5.72 3.93 2.29
C GLY A 36 6.71 2.94 1.72
N ILE A 37 7.24 2.11 2.59
CA ILE A 37 8.20 1.07 2.26
C ILE A 37 7.62 -0.30 2.60
N LYS A 38 7.76 -1.23 1.67
CA LYS A 38 7.58 -2.66 1.91
C LYS A 38 8.85 -3.39 1.53
N ASN A 39 9.46 -4.06 2.49
CA ASN A 39 10.57 -4.96 2.23
C ASN A 39 10.02 -6.35 1.85
N VAL A 40 10.63 -6.98 0.87
CA VAL A 40 10.26 -8.34 0.46
C VAL A 40 11.35 -9.30 0.94
N ALA A 41 10.99 -10.14 1.89
CA ALA A 41 11.91 -11.12 2.48
C ALA A 41 11.70 -12.51 1.90
N THR A 42 12.69 -13.38 2.05
CA THR A 42 12.59 -14.77 1.58
C THR A 42 11.53 -15.58 2.31
N ASN A 43 11.16 -15.16 3.53
CA ASN A 43 10.11 -15.81 4.33
C ASN A 43 8.75 -15.12 4.19
N GLU A 44 8.57 -14.26 3.22
CA GLU A 44 7.28 -13.64 2.91
C GLU A 44 6.23 -14.73 2.68
N PRO A 45 5.13 -14.79 3.47
CA PRO A 45 4.17 -15.89 3.37
C PRO A 45 3.42 -15.94 2.03
N TYR A 46 3.38 -14.84 1.30
CA TYR A 46 2.59 -14.73 0.06
C TYR A 46 3.41 -14.93 -1.22
N LEU A 47 4.68 -15.29 -1.10
CA LEU A 47 5.51 -15.49 -2.29
C LEU A 47 4.96 -16.63 -3.16
N SER A 48 4.87 -16.37 -4.45
CA SER A 48 4.66 -17.38 -5.46
C SER A 48 5.99 -18.11 -5.69
N ARG A 49 5.99 -19.43 -5.51
CA ARG A 49 7.20 -20.26 -5.63
C ARG A 49 7.03 -21.24 -6.80
N PRO A 50 7.51 -20.87 -7.99
CA PRO A 50 7.37 -21.75 -9.16
C PRO A 50 8.12 -23.07 -8.97
N VAL A 51 7.53 -24.16 -9.47
CA VAL A 51 8.13 -25.50 -9.40
C VAL A 51 9.28 -25.70 -10.39
N ASN A 52 9.40 -24.83 -11.39
CA ASN A 52 10.41 -24.93 -12.44
C ASN A 52 11.77 -24.30 -12.09
N GLY A 53 11.99 -23.95 -10.82
CA GLY A 53 13.23 -23.33 -10.37
C GLY A 53 13.36 -21.84 -10.66
N ALA A 54 12.34 -21.21 -11.21
CA ALA A 54 12.34 -19.75 -11.37
C ALA A 54 12.35 -19.04 -10.01
N ARG A 55 12.80 -17.80 -9.99
CA ARG A 55 12.86 -17.01 -8.76
C ARG A 55 11.45 -16.82 -8.17
N PRO A 56 11.27 -16.96 -6.85
CA PRO A 56 10.03 -16.58 -6.20
C PRO A 56 9.71 -15.11 -6.45
N SER A 57 8.43 -14.79 -6.51
CA SER A 57 8.00 -13.41 -6.72
C SER A 57 6.78 -13.09 -5.87
N LEU A 58 6.61 -11.81 -5.55
CA LEU A 58 5.43 -11.33 -4.85
C LEU A 58 4.26 -11.24 -5.85
N PRO A 59 3.13 -11.91 -5.59
CA PRO A 59 2.00 -11.84 -6.51
C PRO A 59 1.54 -10.40 -6.73
N PRO A 60 1.14 -10.03 -7.95
CA PRO A 60 0.62 -8.69 -8.23
C PRO A 60 -0.56 -8.29 -7.36
N THR A 61 -1.39 -9.24 -6.96
CA THR A 61 -2.53 -8.98 -6.06
C THR A 61 -2.08 -8.55 -4.67
N ILE A 62 -1.01 -9.16 -4.14
CA ILE A 62 -0.44 -8.78 -2.85
C ILE A 62 0.25 -7.42 -2.95
N LEU A 63 0.94 -7.16 -4.05
CA LEU A 63 1.55 -5.86 -4.28
C LEU A 63 0.49 -4.76 -4.39
N THR A 64 -0.63 -5.03 -5.06
CA THR A 64 -1.78 -4.12 -5.13
C THR A 64 -2.34 -3.83 -3.74
N GLU A 65 -2.47 -4.86 -2.90
CA GLU A 65 -2.93 -4.69 -1.51
C GLU A 65 -1.97 -3.81 -0.70
N ALA A 66 -0.65 -3.99 -0.88
CA ALA A 66 0.33 -3.15 -0.19
C ALA A 66 0.18 -1.67 -0.59
N VAL A 67 -0.04 -1.41 -1.88
CA VAL A 67 -0.30 -0.05 -2.37
C VAL A 67 -1.58 0.51 -1.76
N ALA A 68 -2.64 -0.29 -1.69
CA ALA A 68 -3.90 0.10 -1.07
C ALA A 68 -3.74 0.42 0.42
N GLN A 69 -2.93 -0.34 1.15
CA GLN A 69 -2.68 -0.09 2.57
C GLN A 69 -1.94 1.22 2.79
N VAL A 70 -0.94 1.54 1.97
CA VAL A 70 -0.26 2.84 2.04
C VAL A 70 -1.25 3.97 1.79
N GLY A 71 -2.10 3.83 0.78
CA GLY A 71 -3.17 4.79 0.51
C GLY A 71 -4.16 4.93 1.67
N ALA A 72 -4.50 3.81 2.31
CA ALA A 72 -5.38 3.83 3.47
C ALA A 72 -4.78 4.61 4.64
N ILE A 73 -3.48 4.49 4.87
CA ILE A 73 -2.80 5.26 5.93
C ILE A 73 -2.93 6.76 5.68
N LEU A 74 -2.78 7.20 4.42
CA LEU A 74 -2.93 8.61 4.07
C LEU A 74 -4.29 9.18 4.51
N ILE A 75 -5.34 8.40 4.37
CA ILE A 75 -6.70 8.82 4.69
C ILE A 75 -7.01 8.64 6.17
N LEU A 76 -6.66 7.49 6.74
CA LEU A 76 -7.02 7.14 8.12
C LEU A 76 -6.15 7.81 9.18
N ALA A 77 -4.99 8.35 8.81
CA ALA A 77 -4.11 9.07 9.73
C ALA A 77 -4.68 10.41 10.17
N LYS A 78 -5.70 10.93 9.50
CA LYS A 78 -6.35 12.18 9.89
C LYS A 78 -7.17 11.98 11.17
N PRO A 79 -7.08 12.89 12.15
CA PRO A 79 -7.84 12.77 13.40
C PRO A 79 -9.36 12.64 13.21
N GLU A 80 -9.91 13.31 12.18
CA GLU A 80 -11.35 13.23 11.86
C GLU A 80 -11.78 11.83 11.41
N HIS A 81 -10.83 11.02 10.96
CA HIS A 81 -11.09 9.66 10.45
C HIS A 81 -10.75 8.58 11.48
N LYS A 82 -10.38 8.98 12.69
CA LYS A 82 -10.12 8.03 13.76
C LYS A 82 -11.36 7.16 13.99
N ASP A 83 -11.14 5.86 14.12
CA ASP A 83 -12.20 4.86 14.32
C ASP A 83 -13.13 4.68 13.11
N GLN A 84 -12.79 5.23 11.96
CA GLN A 84 -13.49 4.93 10.71
C GLN A 84 -12.81 3.79 9.97
N LEU A 85 -13.58 3.09 9.14
CA LEU A 85 -13.07 2.07 8.23
C LEU A 85 -12.99 2.64 6.83
N ILE A 86 -12.00 2.19 6.09
CA ILE A 86 -11.86 2.52 4.68
C ILE A 86 -12.23 1.29 3.84
N PHE A 87 -13.04 1.50 2.80
CA PHE A 87 -13.44 0.46 1.87
C PHE A 87 -13.00 0.87 0.46
N PHE A 88 -12.23 0.02 -0.19
CA PHE A 88 -11.89 0.23 -1.59
C PHE A 88 -13.04 -0.27 -2.44
N ARG A 89 -13.68 0.64 -3.16
CA ARG A 89 -14.86 0.35 -3.97
C ARG A 89 -14.53 -0.12 -5.37
N GLY A 90 -13.34 0.20 -5.83
CA GLY A 90 -12.88 -0.23 -7.12
C GLY A 90 -11.45 0.16 -7.39
N MET A 91 -10.86 -0.55 -8.33
CA MET A 91 -9.53 -0.28 -8.84
C MET A 91 -9.60 -0.22 -10.35
N GLU A 92 -8.97 0.80 -10.94
CA GLU A 92 -8.99 1.00 -12.37
C GLU A 92 -7.58 1.12 -12.92
N ARG A 93 -7.38 0.62 -14.13
CA ARG A 93 -6.13 0.75 -14.86
C ARG A 93 -4.93 0.26 -14.07
N VAL A 94 -5.12 -0.80 -13.30
CA VAL A 94 -4.00 -1.44 -12.58
C VAL A 94 -3.15 -2.18 -13.59
N ARG A 95 -1.88 -1.78 -13.67
CA ARG A 95 -0.92 -2.35 -14.62
C ARG A 95 0.27 -2.89 -13.86
N PHE A 96 0.47 -4.19 -13.94
CA PHE A 96 1.65 -4.85 -13.43
C PHE A 96 2.72 -4.84 -14.53
N ARG A 97 3.89 -4.27 -14.23
CA ARG A 97 4.91 -3.99 -15.23
C ARG A 97 6.16 -4.84 -15.08
N ALA A 98 6.49 -5.29 -13.87
CA ALA A 98 7.69 -6.06 -13.62
C ALA A 98 7.54 -6.87 -12.34
N PRO A 99 8.16 -8.06 -12.26
CA PRO A 99 8.10 -8.89 -11.06
C PRO A 99 8.90 -8.27 -9.90
N VAL A 100 8.46 -8.60 -8.69
CA VAL A 100 9.10 -8.20 -7.43
C VAL A 100 9.58 -9.47 -6.74
N HIS A 101 10.83 -9.48 -6.30
CA HIS A 101 11.50 -10.66 -5.76
C HIS A 101 11.99 -10.44 -4.32
N PRO A 102 12.25 -11.51 -3.56
CA PRO A 102 12.93 -11.37 -2.27
C PRO A 102 14.23 -10.58 -2.39
N GLY A 103 14.46 -9.69 -1.43
CA GLY A 103 15.56 -8.75 -1.44
C GLY A 103 15.22 -7.38 -2.00
N ASP A 104 14.11 -7.26 -2.71
CA ASP A 104 13.66 -5.97 -3.23
C ASP A 104 13.09 -5.10 -2.12
N VAL A 105 13.37 -3.81 -2.18
CA VAL A 105 12.72 -2.78 -1.37
C VAL A 105 11.70 -2.08 -2.25
N VAL A 106 10.44 -2.23 -1.91
CA VAL A 106 9.35 -1.64 -2.68
C VAL A 106 8.99 -0.30 -2.09
N VAL A 107 9.13 0.75 -2.90
CA VAL A 107 8.75 2.12 -2.53
C VAL A 107 7.36 2.39 -3.10
N ILE A 108 6.41 2.66 -2.23
CA ILE A 108 5.00 2.82 -2.59
C ILE A 108 4.60 4.27 -2.40
N GLU A 109 4.09 4.89 -3.45
CA GLU A 109 3.55 6.25 -3.39
C GLU A 109 2.06 6.23 -3.70
N ALA A 110 1.27 6.91 -2.87
CA ALA A 110 -0.13 7.18 -3.15
C ALA A 110 -0.37 8.69 -3.14
N THR A 111 -1.12 9.17 -4.13
CA THR A 111 -1.41 10.59 -4.34
C THR A 111 -2.92 10.78 -4.43
N VAL A 112 -3.45 11.78 -3.72
CA VAL A 112 -4.87 12.12 -3.80
C VAL A 112 -5.15 12.77 -5.14
N LYS A 113 -6.09 12.18 -5.90
CA LYS A 113 -6.60 12.75 -7.15
C LYS A 113 -7.89 13.51 -6.93
N ARG A 114 -8.73 13.01 -6.03
CA ARG A 114 -10.00 13.64 -5.67
C ARG A 114 -10.33 13.24 -4.23
N LEU A 115 -10.71 14.20 -3.42
CA LEU A 115 -11.08 13.96 -2.03
C LEU A 115 -12.38 14.69 -1.73
N ARG A 116 -13.38 13.94 -1.25
CA ARG A 116 -14.64 14.44 -0.72
C ARG A 116 -14.81 13.92 0.70
N SER A 117 -15.82 14.40 1.42
CA SER A 117 -15.99 14.11 2.86
C SER A 117 -15.97 12.62 3.21
N ARG A 118 -16.50 11.74 2.35
CA ARG A 118 -16.60 10.30 2.62
C ARG A 118 -16.10 9.41 1.50
N MET A 119 -15.53 9.98 0.45
CA MET A 119 -15.00 9.18 -0.64
C MET A 119 -13.94 9.94 -1.41
N GLY A 120 -13.12 9.22 -2.13
CA GLY A 120 -12.09 9.84 -2.94
C GLY A 120 -11.44 8.85 -3.89
N VAL A 121 -10.50 9.40 -4.67
CA VAL A 121 -9.71 8.65 -5.64
C VAL A 121 -8.24 8.89 -5.37
N LEU A 122 -7.49 7.80 -5.28
CA LEU A 122 -6.04 7.82 -5.12
C LEU A 122 -5.38 7.24 -6.36
N ALA A 123 -4.30 7.86 -6.80
CA ALA A 123 -3.36 7.22 -7.73
C ALA A 123 -2.26 6.56 -6.91
N GLY A 124 -1.98 5.30 -7.18
CA GLY A 124 -0.96 4.55 -6.49
C GLY A 124 0.07 3.98 -7.45
N GLN A 125 1.32 3.92 -7.00
CA GLN A 125 2.37 3.22 -7.72
C GLN A 125 3.38 2.64 -6.76
N ALA A 126 4.07 1.60 -7.21
CA ALA A 126 5.20 1.04 -6.50
C ALA A 126 6.40 0.97 -7.43
N THR A 127 7.59 1.23 -6.87
CA THR A 127 8.85 1.19 -7.61
C THR A 127 9.84 0.30 -6.88
N VAL A 128 10.75 -0.32 -7.66
CA VAL A 128 11.92 -1.02 -7.15
C VAL A 128 13.12 -0.49 -7.94
N ASN A 129 14.12 0.01 -7.22
CA ASN A 129 15.30 0.63 -7.83
C ASN A 129 14.94 1.70 -8.86
N GLY A 130 13.90 2.50 -8.57
CA GLY A 130 13.45 3.60 -9.43
C GLY A 130 12.57 3.19 -10.61
N LYS A 131 12.32 1.89 -10.81
CA LYS A 131 11.45 1.42 -11.91
C LYS A 131 10.07 1.08 -11.39
N VAL A 132 9.04 1.57 -12.09
CA VAL A 132 7.65 1.26 -11.73
C VAL A 132 7.38 -0.21 -11.96
N VAL A 133 6.92 -0.91 -10.92
CA VAL A 133 6.55 -2.32 -10.99
C VAL A 133 5.03 -2.50 -11.05
N ILE A 134 4.27 -1.58 -10.46
CA ILE A 134 2.81 -1.55 -10.55
C ILE A 134 2.30 -0.12 -10.43
N ASN A 135 1.22 0.19 -11.10
CA ASN A 135 0.50 1.46 -10.91
C ASN A 135 -0.99 1.28 -11.22
N GLY A 136 -1.80 2.18 -10.67
CA GLY A 136 -3.25 2.16 -10.88
C GLY A 136 -3.94 3.25 -10.08
N THR A 137 -5.26 3.31 -10.20
CA THR A 137 -6.12 4.20 -9.43
C THR A 137 -7.05 3.39 -8.54
N MET A 138 -7.37 3.94 -7.38
CA MET A 138 -8.23 3.31 -6.38
C MET A 138 -9.30 4.29 -5.96
N THR A 139 -10.55 3.84 -5.93
CA THR A 139 -11.66 4.59 -5.36
C THR A 139 -11.97 4.02 -3.98
N PHE A 140 -12.07 4.89 -3.00
CA PHE A 140 -12.35 4.49 -1.62
C PHE A 140 -13.56 5.21 -1.06
N ALA A 141 -14.17 4.61 -0.04
CA ALA A 141 -15.21 5.22 0.78
C ALA A 141 -14.89 5.00 2.26
N LEU A 142 -15.26 5.98 3.08
CA LEU A 142 -15.17 5.88 4.54
C LEU A 142 -16.51 5.46 5.11
N GLY A 143 -16.48 4.64 6.15
CA GLY A 143 -17.66 4.20 6.86
C GLY A 143 -17.36 3.93 8.33
N SER A 144 -18.42 3.74 9.10
CA SER A 144 -18.36 3.25 10.47
C SER A 144 -18.96 1.85 10.53
N GLU A 145 -18.56 1.05 11.56
CA GLU A 145 -19.22 -0.20 11.87
C GLU A 145 -20.68 -0.01 12.25
#